data_30d58053a04297152c2850bed2cc5eb8
#
_entry.id   30d58053a04297152c2850bed2cc5eb8
#
_cell.length_a   1.000
_cell.length_b   1.000
_cell.length_c   1.000
_cell.angle_alpha   90.00
_cell.angle_beta   90.00
_cell.angle_gamma   90.00
#
_symmetry.space_group_name_H-M   'P 1'
#
loop_
_entity.id
_entity.type
_entity.pdbx_description
1 polymer ?
#
loop_
_entity_poly.entity_id
_entity_poly.type
_entity_poly.pdbx_seq_one_letter_code
_entity_poly.pdbx_strand_id
1 'polypeptide(L)'
;QVPKLEKIVINMGVGEAKENPKAIDAAVNDLSIITGQKPVVTKAKKSVAAFKVRQGMSIGCKVTLRGQRMYEFADKLFNVALPRVRDFRGVPVNSFDGRGNYTLGIKEQLIFPEIVYDQVDKVRGMDITFVTTAKSDEEAKELLSQLGMPFSHS
;
A
#
# COMPACT_ATOMS: atom_id res chain seq x y z
N GLN A 1 3.16 12.75 -24.98
CA GLN A 1 3.55 13.11 -23.63
C GLN A 1 4.14 11.92 -22.89
N VAL A 2 5.15 12.18 -22.09
CA VAL A 2 5.78 11.15 -21.31
C VAL A 2 4.94 10.86 -20.06
N PRO A 3 4.58 9.60 -19.81
CA PRO A 3 3.83 9.25 -18.59
C PRO A 3 4.65 9.57 -17.34
N LYS A 4 3.94 9.91 -16.27
CA LYS A 4 4.54 10.22 -14.97
C LYS A 4 3.83 9.48 -13.86
N LEU A 5 4.55 9.20 -12.80
CA LEU A 5 3.92 8.73 -11.56
C LEU A 5 3.29 9.95 -10.89
N GLU A 6 1.98 9.87 -10.63
CA GLU A 6 1.22 10.98 -10.08
C GLU A 6 1.16 10.93 -8.55
N LYS A 7 0.84 9.74 -8.02
CA LYS A 7 0.77 9.54 -6.57
C LYS A 7 0.84 8.06 -6.25
N ILE A 8 1.17 7.77 -5.00
CA ILE A 8 1.10 6.41 -4.45
C ILE A 8 0.11 6.45 -3.29
N VAL A 9 -0.90 5.61 -3.34
CA VAL A 9 -1.88 5.50 -2.27
C VAL A 9 -1.66 4.17 -1.56
N ILE A 10 -1.47 4.23 -0.24
CA ILE A 10 -1.27 3.03 0.58
C ILE A 10 -2.47 2.91 1.49
N ASN A 11 -3.16 1.78 1.40
CA ASN A 11 -4.34 1.52 2.21
C ASN A 11 -4.12 0.29 3.07
N MET A 12 -4.43 0.40 4.34
CA MET A 12 -4.35 -0.70 5.29
C MET A 12 -5.73 -0.91 5.90
N GLY A 13 -6.37 -2.03 5.54
CA GLY A 13 -7.65 -2.40 6.12
C GLY A 13 -7.45 -3.03 7.49
N VAL A 14 -8.27 -2.63 8.46
CA VAL A 14 -8.17 -3.13 9.84
C VAL A 14 -9.55 -3.67 10.25
N GLY A 15 -9.84 -4.90 9.77
CA GLY A 15 -11.13 -5.54 10.03
C GLY A 15 -11.40 -5.78 11.51
N GLU A 16 -10.37 -6.01 12.31
CA GLU A 16 -10.48 -6.23 13.74
C GLU A 16 -10.84 -4.97 14.53
N ALA A 17 -10.80 -3.81 13.90
CA ALA A 17 -11.14 -2.55 14.58
C ALA A 17 -12.56 -2.56 15.14
N LYS A 18 -13.45 -3.34 14.54
CA LYS A 18 -14.82 -3.48 15.00
C LYS A 18 -14.90 -4.15 16.39
N GLU A 19 -13.90 -4.95 16.73
CA GLU A 19 -13.84 -5.65 18.02
C GLU A 19 -12.77 -5.06 18.92
N ASN A 20 -11.72 -4.45 18.32
CA ASN A 20 -10.59 -3.88 19.06
C ASN A 20 -10.22 -2.52 18.46
N PRO A 21 -10.79 -1.42 18.95
CA PRO A 21 -10.49 -0.09 18.42
C PRO A 21 -9.02 0.30 18.48
N LYS A 22 -8.24 -0.28 19.41
CA LYS A 22 -6.81 0.01 19.51
C LYS A 22 -6.03 -0.50 18.31
N ALA A 23 -6.60 -1.42 17.53
CA ALA A 23 -5.96 -1.94 16.33
C ALA A 23 -5.78 -0.82 15.28
N ILE A 24 -6.69 0.14 15.22
CA ILE A 24 -6.56 1.30 14.32
C ILE A 24 -5.35 2.13 14.71
N ASP A 25 -5.15 2.37 16.00
CA ASP A 25 -4.01 3.15 16.46
C ASP A 25 -2.69 2.47 16.10
N ALA A 26 -2.62 1.16 16.25
CA ALA A 26 -1.42 0.38 15.88
C ALA A 26 -1.16 0.46 14.38
N ALA A 27 -2.20 0.33 13.56
CA ALA A 27 -2.07 0.41 12.10
C ALA A 27 -1.63 1.81 11.66
N VAL A 28 -2.20 2.85 12.24
CA VAL A 28 -1.82 4.24 11.96
C VAL A 28 -0.35 4.45 12.31
N ASN A 29 0.08 3.95 13.45
CA ASN A 29 1.48 4.09 13.88
C ASN A 29 2.42 3.40 12.89
N ASP A 30 2.13 2.16 12.52
CA ASP A 30 2.96 1.41 11.58
C ASP A 30 3.04 2.11 10.23
N LEU A 31 1.91 2.53 9.68
CA LEU A 31 1.88 3.19 8.38
C LEU A 31 2.57 4.55 8.41
N SER A 32 2.45 5.27 9.53
CA SER A 32 3.14 6.54 9.72
C SER A 32 4.66 6.35 9.68
N ILE A 33 5.16 5.30 10.33
CA ILE A 33 6.59 4.98 10.35
C ILE A 33 7.08 4.59 8.97
N ILE A 34 6.32 3.79 8.25
CA ILE A 34 6.68 3.31 6.92
C ILE A 34 6.76 4.46 5.91
N THR A 35 5.81 5.39 5.96
CA THR A 35 5.66 6.42 4.95
C THR A 35 6.27 7.77 5.33
N GLY A 36 6.50 7.98 6.61
CA GLY A 36 6.96 9.28 7.11
C GLY A 36 5.88 10.36 7.10
N GLN A 37 4.62 9.96 6.92
CA GLN A 37 3.49 10.88 6.84
C GLN A 37 2.32 10.32 7.64
N LYS A 38 1.58 11.20 8.31
CA LYS A 38 0.46 10.78 9.14
C LYS A 38 -0.71 10.24 8.29
N PRO A 39 -1.14 9.01 8.53
CA PRO A 39 -2.28 8.44 7.81
C PRO A 39 -3.61 9.09 8.19
N VAL A 40 -4.57 8.99 7.27
CA VAL A 40 -5.94 9.36 7.51
C VAL A 40 -6.71 8.08 7.88
N VAL A 41 -7.47 8.13 8.97
CA VAL A 41 -8.31 7.00 9.35
C VAL A 41 -9.52 6.97 8.43
N THR A 42 -9.78 5.80 7.84
CA THR A 42 -10.92 5.62 6.94
C THR A 42 -12.10 5.06 7.72
N LYS A 43 -13.29 5.52 7.38
CA LYS A 43 -14.51 5.13 8.08
C LYS A 43 -15.51 4.49 7.14
N ALA A 44 -16.32 3.59 7.67
CA ALA A 44 -17.34 2.92 6.88
C ALA A 44 -18.40 3.93 6.42
N LYS A 45 -18.72 3.90 5.13
CA LYS A 45 -19.74 4.79 4.55
C LYS A 45 -21.15 4.24 4.74
N LYS A 46 -21.26 2.93 4.92
CA LYS A 46 -22.52 2.22 5.08
C LYS A 46 -22.42 1.18 6.17
N SER A 47 -23.55 0.89 6.81
CA SER A 47 -23.63 -0.22 7.75
C SER A 47 -23.75 -1.52 6.97
N VAL A 48 -22.94 -2.53 7.34
CA VAL A 48 -23.00 -3.86 6.73
C VAL A 48 -23.17 -4.88 7.83
N ALA A 49 -24.40 -5.35 8.01
CA ALA A 49 -24.77 -6.24 9.11
C ALA A 49 -23.99 -7.55 9.11
N ALA A 50 -23.75 -8.12 7.92
CA ALA A 50 -23.01 -9.38 7.80
C ALA A 50 -21.59 -9.31 8.35
N PHE A 51 -20.97 -8.12 8.31
CA PHE A 51 -19.63 -7.91 8.82
C PHE A 51 -19.60 -7.16 10.15
N LYS A 52 -20.78 -6.92 10.74
CA LYS A 52 -20.92 -6.16 11.98
C LYS A 52 -20.31 -4.77 11.89
N VAL A 53 -20.36 -4.17 10.70
CA VAL A 53 -19.82 -2.84 10.46
C VAL A 53 -20.96 -1.83 10.45
N ARG A 54 -20.75 -0.72 11.18
CA ARG A 54 -21.74 0.37 11.24
C ARG A 54 -21.17 1.61 10.56
N GLN A 55 -22.05 2.41 9.97
CA GLN A 55 -21.66 3.67 9.35
C GLN A 55 -20.89 4.53 10.35
N GLY A 56 -19.78 5.11 9.89
CA GLY A 56 -18.91 5.95 10.73
C GLY A 56 -17.88 5.19 11.54
N MET A 57 -17.94 3.85 11.56
CA MET A 57 -16.94 3.04 12.25
C MET A 57 -15.60 3.10 11.53
N SER A 58 -14.51 3.23 12.31
CA SER A 58 -13.15 3.21 11.73
C SER A 58 -12.83 1.81 11.24
N ILE A 59 -12.44 1.68 9.97
CA ILE A 59 -12.18 0.38 9.33
C ILE A 59 -10.78 0.23 8.75
N GLY A 60 -9.99 1.29 8.76
CA GLY A 60 -8.63 1.24 8.22
C GLY A 60 -7.99 2.59 8.24
N CYS A 61 -6.86 2.69 7.53
CA CYS A 61 -6.16 3.96 7.37
C CYS A 61 -5.49 3.99 6.00
N LYS A 62 -5.20 5.18 5.51
CA LYS A 62 -4.53 5.34 4.22
C LYS A 62 -3.62 6.55 4.22
N VAL A 63 -2.62 6.51 3.32
CA VAL A 63 -1.70 7.61 3.06
C VAL A 63 -1.64 7.82 1.56
N THR A 64 -1.65 9.08 1.15
CA THR A 64 -1.40 9.46 -0.25
C THR A 64 -0.06 10.17 -0.31
N LEU A 65 0.88 9.61 -1.06
CA LEU A 65 2.22 10.17 -1.22
C LEU A 65 2.35 10.82 -2.59
N ARG A 66 2.95 12.03 -2.61
CA ARG A 66 3.19 12.78 -3.84
C ARG A 66 4.58 13.39 -3.79
N GLY A 67 5.10 13.78 -4.95
CA GLY A 67 6.38 14.46 -5.05
C GLY A 67 7.55 13.62 -4.55
N GLN A 68 8.47 14.24 -3.84
CA GLN A 68 9.70 13.59 -3.40
C GLN A 68 9.44 12.38 -2.48
N ARG A 69 8.49 12.51 -1.55
CA ARG A 69 8.16 11.39 -0.65
C ARG A 69 7.67 10.16 -1.40
N MET A 70 6.92 10.38 -2.47
CA MET A 70 6.43 9.31 -3.34
C MET A 70 7.60 8.53 -3.96
N TYR A 71 8.56 9.24 -4.51
CA TYR A 71 9.72 8.59 -5.15
C TYR A 71 10.64 7.93 -4.11
N GLU A 72 10.80 8.54 -2.95
CA GLU A 72 11.59 7.94 -1.87
C GLU A 72 10.95 6.65 -1.39
N PHE A 73 9.63 6.64 -1.25
CA PHE A 73 8.90 5.44 -0.85
C PHE A 73 9.02 4.34 -1.91
N ALA A 74 8.87 4.70 -3.19
CA ALA A 74 8.99 3.73 -4.28
C ALA A 74 10.37 3.10 -4.31
N ASP A 75 11.41 3.90 -4.17
CA ASP A 75 12.80 3.43 -4.14
C ASP A 75 13.01 2.45 -2.99
N LYS A 76 12.56 2.79 -1.80
CA LYS A 76 12.67 1.91 -0.63
C LYS A 76 11.88 0.62 -0.83
N LEU A 77 10.67 0.72 -1.37
CA LEU A 77 9.83 -0.45 -1.61
C LEU A 77 10.50 -1.42 -2.58
N PHE A 78 10.99 -0.91 -3.72
CA PHE A 78 11.54 -1.76 -4.76
C PHE A 78 12.90 -2.36 -4.37
N ASN A 79 13.74 -1.61 -3.71
CA ASN A 79 15.13 -2.00 -3.48
C ASN A 79 15.42 -2.56 -2.10
N VAL A 80 14.58 -2.27 -1.11
CA VAL A 80 14.80 -2.71 0.27
C VAL A 80 13.68 -3.61 0.78
N ALA A 81 12.43 -3.18 0.67
CA ALA A 81 11.31 -3.91 1.25
C ALA A 81 10.92 -5.17 0.48
N LEU A 82 10.71 -5.06 -0.82
CA LEU A 82 10.29 -6.22 -1.63
C LEU A 82 11.29 -7.38 -1.61
N PRO A 83 12.61 -7.14 -1.66
CA PRO A 83 13.56 -8.25 -1.55
C PRO A 83 13.47 -9.02 -0.24
N ARG A 84 12.86 -8.45 0.79
CA ARG A 84 12.66 -9.12 2.08
C ARG A 84 11.41 -10.00 2.14
N VAL A 85 10.60 -9.95 1.08
CA VAL A 85 9.44 -10.85 0.97
C VAL A 85 9.96 -12.29 0.79
N ARG A 86 9.41 -13.22 1.57
CA ARG A 86 9.82 -14.60 1.50
C ARG A 86 9.57 -15.19 0.12
N ASP A 87 10.58 -15.82 -0.46
CA ASP A 87 10.53 -16.43 -1.80
C ASP A 87 10.11 -15.44 -2.90
N PHE A 88 10.56 -14.20 -2.76
CA PHE A 88 10.19 -13.15 -3.71
C PHE A 88 10.69 -13.47 -5.13
N ARG A 89 9.76 -13.44 -6.10
CA ARG A 89 10.06 -13.71 -7.51
C ARG A 89 9.59 -12.59 -8.44
N GLY A 90 9.32 -11.43 -7.89
CA GLY A 90 8.80 -10.29 -8.64
C GLY A 90 7.34 -10.04 -8.35
N VAL A 91 6.86 -8.87 -8.75
CA VAL A 91 5.46 -8.51 -8.57
C VAL A 91 4.65 -8.92 -9.80
N PRO A 92 3.35 -9.22 -9.65
CA PRO A 92 2.53 -9.64 -10.79
C PRO A 92 2.50 -8.62 -11.91
N VAL A 93 2.46 -9.09 -13.16
CA VAL A 93 2.39 -8.20 -14.33
C VAL A 93 0.95 -7.88 -14.72
N ASN A 94 -0.03 -8.51 -14.08
CA ASN A 94 -1.44 -8.40 -14.46
C ASN A 94 -2.30 -7.65 -13.43
N SER A 95 -1.69 -6.87 -12.56
CA SER A 95 -2.43 -6.11 -11.53
C SER A 95 -2.72 -4.67 -11.93
N PHE A 96 -2.81 -4.41 -13.23
CA PHE A 96 -3.19 -3.11 -13.77
C PHE A 96 -4.71 -3.02 -13.90
N ASP A 97 -5.24 -1.80 -13.81
CA ASP A 97 -6.69 -1.55 -13.79
C ASP A 97 -7.30 -1.27 -15.18
N GLY A 98 -6.50 -1.32 -16.23
CA GLY A 98 -6.95 -0.97 -17.58
C GLY A 98 -6.76 0.51 -17.91
N ARG A 99 -6.37 1.32 -16.94
CA ARG A 99 -6.24 2.78 -17.08
C ARG A 99 -4.85 3.29 -16.73
N GLY A 100 -3.88 2.40 -16.63
CA GLY A 100 -2.51 2.79 -16.31
C GLY A 100 -2.19 2.88 -14.84
N ASN A 101 -3.03 2.32 -13.97
CA ASN A 101 -2.76 2.26 -12.53
C ASN A 101 -2.47 0.82 -12.12
N TYR A 102 -1.63 0.67 -11.11
CA TYR A 102 -1.17 -0.64 -10.65
C TYR A 102 -1.39 -0.77 -9.15
N THR A 103 -1.94 -1.90 -8.70
CA THR A 103 -2.12 -2.16 -7.27
C THR A 103 -1.34 -3.40 -6.86
N LEU A 104 -0.50 -3.23 -5.84
CA LEU A 104 0.31 -4.29 -5.26
C LEU A 104 -0.20 -4.63 -3.87
N GLY A 105 -0.51 -5.91 -3.63
CA GLY A 105 -0.86 -6.38 -2.29
C GLY A 105 0.37 -6.83 -1.54
N ILE A 106 0.56 -6.30 -0.33
CA ILE A 106 1.62 -6.70 0.59
C ILE A 106 0.97 -7.44 1.75
N LYS A 107 1.43 -8.64 2.05
CA LYS A 107 0.80 -9.46 3.08
C LYS A 107 1.20 -9.09 4.50
N GLU A 108 2.39 -8.49 4.68
CA GLU A 108 2.88 -8.15 6.01
C GLU A 108 3.74 -6.90 6.00
N GLN A 109 3.51 -6.02 6.98
CA GLN A 109 4.26 -4.77 7.11
C GLN A 109 5.71 -5.00 7.52
N LEU A 110 6.05 -6.21 7.93
CA LEU A 110 7.38 -6.55 8.45
C LEU A 110 8.48 -6.46 7.39
N ILE A 111 8.13 -6.39 6.10
CA ILE A 111 9.13 -6.24 5.04
C ILE A 111 9.79 -4.85 5.05
N PHE A 112 9.15 -3.86 5.68
CA PHE A 112 9.73 -2.52 5.76
C PHE A 112 10.74 -2.45 6.90
N PRO A 113 11.96 -1.93 6.63
CA PRO A 113 13.03 -1.94 7.65
C PRO A 113 12.73 -1.08 8.87
N GLU A 114 11.85 -0.10 8.74
CA GLU A 114 11.47 0.76 9.86
C GLU A 114 10.63 0.05 10.91
N ILE A 115 10.00 -1.07 10.53
CA ILE A 115 9.14 -1.83 11.44
C ILE A 115 9.99 -2.80 12.24
N VAL A 116 9.94 -2.69 13.57
CA VAL A 116 10.65 -3.55 14.49
C VAL A 116 9.75 -4.71 14.89
N TYR A 117 10.16 -5.93 14.57
CA TYR A 117 9.35 -7.13 14.80
C TYR A 117 8.81 -7.23 16.24
N ASP A 118 9.68 -6.96 17.22
CA ASP A 118 9.32 -7.07 18.62
C ASP A 118 8.26 -6.07 19.09
N GLN A 119 8.04 -5.00 18.31
CA GLN A 119 7.09 -3.96 18.65
C GLN A 119 5.76 -4.08 17.90
N VAL A 120 5.64 -5.10 17.04
CA VAL A 120 4.44 -5.32 16.25
C VAL A 120 3.45 -6.18 17.05
N ASP A 121 2.24 -5.67 17.24
CA ASP A 121 1.18 -6.40 17.94
C ASP A 121 0.54 -7.47 17.07
N LYS A 122 0.48 -7.21 15.76
CA LYS A 122 -0.14 -8.14 14.82
C LYS A 122 0.38 -7.87 13.41
N VAL A 123 0.57 -8.94 12.65
CA VAL A 123 0.95 -8.83 11.24
C VAL A 123 -0.24 -8.30 10.44
N ARG A 124 -0.02 -7.25 9.65
CA ARG A 124 -1.04 -6.63 8.80
C ARG A 124 -0.53 -6.44 7.39
N GLY A 125 -1.42 -6.69 6.44
CA GLY A 125 -1.14 -6.42 5.05
C GLY A 125 -1.58 -5.03 4.64
N MET A 126 -1.27 -4.67 3.41
CA MET A 126 -1.64 -3.37 2.86
C MET A 126 -1.72 -3.45 1.34
N ASP A 127 -2.45 -2.53 0.74
CA ASP A 127 -2.51 -2.37 -0.70
C ASP A 127 -1.79 -1.08 -1.08
N ILE A 128 -0.90 -1.17 -2.05
CA ILE A 128 -0.13 -0.03 -2.54
C ILE A 128 -0.53 0.21 -3.99
N THR A 129 -1.19 1.35 -4.26
CA THR A 129 -1.66 1.69 -5.59
C THR A 129 -0.79 2.78 -6.19
N PHE A 130 -0.22 2.50 -7.37
CA PHE A 130 0.58 3.45 -8.13
C PHE A 130 -0.33 4.09 -9.17
N VAL A 131 -0.62 5.37 -9.01
CA VAL A 131 -1.46 6.12 -9.94
C VAL A 131 -0.56 6.89 -10.89
N THR A 132 -0.73 6.65 -12.19
CA THR A 132 0.11 7.28 -13.21
C THR A 132 -0.72 8.11 -14.17
N THR A 133 -0.04 8.93 -14.98
CA THR A 133 -0.70 9.67 -16.06
C THR A 133 -0.73 8.89 -17.37
N ALA A 134 -0.24 7.64 -17.37
CA ALA A 134 -0.24 6.78 -18.55
C ALA A 134 -1.68 6.54 -19.02
N LYS A 135 -1.83 6.43 -20.33
CA LYS A 135 -3.15 6.21 -20.94
C LYS A 135 -3.47 4.72 -21.13
N SER A 136 -2.46 3.88 -20.98
CA SER A 136 -2.61 2.44 -21.13
C SER A 136 -1.79 1.71 -20.09
N ASP A 137 -2.14 0.44 -19.85
CA ASP A 137 -1.38 -0.39 -18.91
C ASP A 137 0.02 -0.67 -19.42
N GLU A 138 0.20 -0.75 -20.74
CA GLU A 138 1.53 -0.98 -21.34
C GLU A 138 2.47 0.18 -21.04
N GLU A 139 1.99 1.42 -21.19
CA GLU A 139 2.79 2.61 -20.88
C GLU A 139 3.11 2.67 -19.38
N ALA A 140 2.14 2.32 -18.54
CA ALA A 140 2.32 2.33 -17.10
C ALA A 140 3.33 1.28 -16.67
N LYS A 141 3.29 0.10 -17.27
CA LYS A 141 4.25 -0.96 -16.98
C LYS A 141 5.68 -0.52 -17.32
N GLU A 142 5.85 0.12 -18.47
CA GLU A 142 7.15 0.64 -18.88
C GLU A 142 7.65 1.70 -17.90
N LEU A 143 6.78 2.62 -17.50
CA LEU A 143 7.11 3.66 -16.54
C LEU A 143 7.57 3.06 -15.20
N LEU A 144 6.77 2.13 -14.64
CA LEU A 144 7.10 1.53 -13.36
C LEU A 144 8.35 0.67 -13.43
N SER A 145 8.55 -0.01 -14.56
CA SER A 145 9.76 -0.80 -14.82
C SER A 145 11.00 0.07 -14.79
N GLN A 146 10.93 1.25 -15.42
CA GLN A 146 12.05 2.19 -15.44
C GLN A 146 12.32 2.79 -14.05
N LEU A 147 11.31 2.86 -13.20
CA LEU A 147 11.48 3.32 -11.83
C LEU A 147 12.08 2.23 -10.93
N GLY A 148 12.20 1.02 -11.44
CA GLY A 148 12.83 -0.08 -10.72
C GLY A 148 11.86 -1.13 -10.18
N MET A 149 10.58 -1.07 -10.56
CA MET A 149 9.63 -2.08 -10.10
C MET A 149 10.01 -3.46 -10.64
N PRO A 150 10.21 -4.46 -9.75
CA PRO A 150 10.70 -5.77 -10.15
C PRO A 150 9.55 -6.68 -10.60
N PHE A 151 9.09 -6.50 -11.82
CA PHE A 151 8.04 -7.35 -12.37
C PHE A 151 8.49 -8.80 -12.54
N SER A 152 7.58 -9.73 -12.31
CA SER A 152 7.79 -11.14 -12.54
C SER A 152 7.98 -11.43 -14.03
N HIS A 153 8.80 -12.43 -14.34
CA HIS A 153 9.06 -12.84 -15.73
C HIS A 153 8.08 -13.89 -16.24
N SER A 154 7.19 -14.36 -15.40
CA SER A 154 6.21 -15.38 -15.79
C SER A 154 4.85 -14.79 -16.12
#